data_98c59b3f4888448fc3bf873f0742d39e
#
_entry.id   98c59b3f4888448fc3bf873f0742d39e
#
_cell.length_a   1.000
_cell.length_b   1.000
_cell.length_c   1.000
_cell.angle_alpha   90.00
_cell.angle_beta   90.00
_cell.angle_gamma   90.00
#
_symmetry.space_group_name_H-M   'P 1'
#
loop_
_entity.id
_entity.type
_entity.pdbx_description
1 polymer ?
#
loop_
_entity_poly.entity_id
_entity_poly.type
_entity_poly.pdbx_seq_one_letter_code
_entity_poly.pdbx_strand_id
1 'polypeptide(L)'
;MLLAEDLLLLVTDDASGRLSAPGAQVDAGLGGANLVELTLLGQVDISGEQDQGRRGRIVIRDSSPPGDDVLDAALEILVARQGSKPSAVIRPLGKNLRPVLYQRLAASGVLRAGQGRALGIFPTRTWPTLDPSHEAEVRGLVTQALIQPAAPDERAAALIALLHALKCEHKVVDPRAYQLSRRQLRDRAGQIAQGNWASEAVRKAIDEMIAAVAAASAAATASSG
;
A
#
# COMPACT_ATOMS: atom_id res chain seq x y z
N MET A 1 4.51 10.86 -7.35
CA MET A 1 4.64 9.40 -7.16
C MET A 1 3.32 8.80 -6.77
N LEU A 2 3.08 7.53 -7.12
CA LEU A 2 1.89 6.78 -6.74
C LEU A 2 1.94 6.34 -5.28
N LEU A 3 0.78 6.15 -4.66
CA LEU A 3 0.68 5.60 -3.30
C LEU A 3 1.34 4.21 -3.19
N ALA A 4 1.24 3.42 -4.27
CA ALA A 4 1.89 2.11 -4.35
C ALA A 4 3.43 2.21 -4.43
N GLU A 5 3.97 3.24 -5.06
CA GLU A 5 5.42 3.52 -5.10
C GLU A 5 5.92 3.96 -3.73
N ASP A 6 5.21 4.90 -3.07
CA ASP A 6 5.53 5.35 -1.72
C ASP A 6 5.51 4.19 -0.72
N LEU A 7 4.47 3.34 -0.79
CA LEU A 7 4.39 2.16 0.06
C LEU A 7 5.57 1.21 -0.18
N LEU A 8 5.91 0.95 -1.45
CA LEU A 8 7.00 0.04 -1.82
C LEU A 8 8.35 0.54 -1.31
N LEU A 9 8.62 1.85 -1.41
CA LEU A 9 9.81 2.47 -0.83
C LEU A 9 9.86 2.25 0.68
N LEU A 10 8.81 2.63 1.40
CA LEU A 10 8.75 2.52 2.86
C LEU A 10 8.89 1.08 3.40
N VAL A 11 8.54 0.06 2.62
CA VAL A 11 8.68 -1.36 3.02
C VAL A 11 9.90 -2.04 2.40
N THR A 12 10.73 -1.32 1.66
CA THR A 12 12.00 -1.80 1.12
C THR A 12 13.14 -1.25 1.99
N ASP A 13 14.04 -2.09 2.44
CA ASP A 13 15.20 -1.67 3.23
C ASP A 13 16.22 -0.96 2.34
N ASP A 14 16.60 0.26 2.70
CA ASP A 14 17.46 1.15 1.91
C ASP A 14 18.82 0.55 1.56
N ALA A 15 19.43 -0.14 2.51
CA ALA A 15 20.78 -0.66 2.37
C ALA A 15 20.81 -1.98 1.58
N SER A 16 19.89 -2.89 1.91
CA SER A 16 19.85 -4.22 1.33
C SER A 16 18.95 -4.35 0.10
N GLY A 17 18.02 -3.40 -0.10
CA GLY A 17 17.00 -3.44 -1.14
C GLY A 17 16.04 -4.63 -1.00
N ARG A 18 15.84 -5.12 0.23
CA ARG A 18 14.97 -6.26 0.55
C ARG A 18 13.68 -5.78 1.20
N LEU A 19 12.61 -6.53 0.98
CA LEU A 19 11.32 -6.25 1.62
C LEU A 19 11.38 -6.46 3.13
N SER A 20 10.72 -5.58 3.87
CA SER A 20 10.52 -5.64 5.33
C SER A 20 9.36 -6.56 5.74
N ALA A 21 8.57 -7.04 4.78
CA ALA A 21 7.42 -7.93 4.96
C ALA A 21 7.40 -9.05 3.91
N PRO A 22 6.64 -10.14 4.11
CA PRO A 22 6.50 -11.21 3.13
C PRO A 22 5.95 -10.71 1.79
N GLY A 23 6.56 -11.16 0.68
CA GLY A 23 6.26 -10.66 -0.66
C GLY A 23 4.77 -10.71 -1.04
N ALA A 24 4.07 -11.80 -0.70
CA ALA A 24 2.64 -11.92 -0.99
C ALA A 24 1.77 -10.89 -0.25
N GLN A 25 2.17 -10.50 0.97
CA GLN A 25 1.49 -9.45 1.72
C GLN A 25 1.75 -8.08 1.09
N VAL A 26 3.01 -7.82 0.69
CA VAL A 26 3.37 -6.58 -0.01
C VAL A 26 2.60 -6.49 -1.33
N ASP A 27 2.54 -7.56 -2.14
CA ASP A 27 1.78 -7.57 -3.40
C ASP A 27 0.29 -7.25 -3.18
N ALA A 28 -0.32 -7.79 -2.11
CA ALA A 28 -1.69 -7.43 -1.72
C ALA A 28 -1.80 -5.96 -1.28
N GLY A 29 -0.83 -5.47 -0.50
CA GLY A 29 -0.75 -4.06 -0.09
C GLY A 29 -0.65 -3.11 -1.28
N LEU A 30 0.18 -3.43 -2.28
CA LEU A 30 0.33 -2.65 -3.51
C LEU A 30 -0.96 -2.63 -4.35
N GLY A 31 -1.64 -3.78 -4.45
CA GLY A 31 -2.96 -3.85 -5.09
C GLY A 31 -4.00 -3.01 -4.37
N GLY A 32 -3.96 -3.01 -3.03
CA GLY A 32 -4.80 -2.15 -2.19
C GLY A 32 -4.46 -0.66 -2.38
N ALA A 33 -3.18 -0.32 -2.49
CA ALA A 33 -2.75 1.05 -2.74
C ALA A 33 -3.30 1.61 -4.06
N ASN A 34 -3.31 0.82 -5.14
CA ASN A 34 -3.93 1.22 -6.41
C ASN A 34 -5.45 1.44 -6.28
N LEU A 35 -6.15 0.56 -5.54
CA LEU A 35 -7.58 0.74 -5.31
C LEU A 35 -7.85 2.02 -4.52
N VAL A 36 -7.10 2.25 -3.44
CA VAL A 36 -7.23 3.46 -2.60
C VAL A 36 -6.91 4.71 -3.41
N GLU A 37 -5.86 4.71 -4.22
CA GLU A 37 -5.49 5.87 -5.04
C GLU A 37 -6.56 6.21 -6.08
N LEU A 38 -7.10 5.23 -6.81
CA LEU A 38 -8.21 5.43 -7.74
C LEU A 38 -9.49 5.91 -7.04
N THR A 39 -9.69 5.53 -5.77
CA THR A 39 -10.80 6.03 -4.96
C THR A 39 -10.56 7.47 -4.51
N LEU A 40 -9.33 7.83 -4.13
CA LEU A 40 -8.95 9.22 -3.81
C LEU A 40 -9.09 10.14 -5.04
N LEU A 41 -8.81 9.63 -6.23
CA LEU A 41 -9.03 10.34 -7.50
C LEU A 41 -10.52 10.45 -7.90
N GLY A 42 -11.43 9.82 -7.15
CA GLY A 42 -12.86 9.82 -7.44
C GLY A 42 -13.29 8.97 -8.63
N GLN A 43 -12.38 8.19 -9.22
CA GLN A 43 -12.68 7.33 -10.37
C GLN A 43 -13.40 6.04 -9.99
N VAL A 44 -13.12 5.55 -8.80
CA VAL A 44 -13.68 4.31 -8.25
C VAL A 44 -14.34 4.61 -6.90
N ASP A 45 -15.41 3.90 -6.62
CA ASP A 45 -16.12 4.00 -5.35
C ASP A 45 -16.51 2.60 -4.86
N ILE A 46 -16.92 2.50 -3.61
CA ILE A 46 -17.48 1.29 -3.03
C ILE A 46 -18.91 1.57 -2.61
N SER A 47 -19.87 0.92 -3.27
CA SER A 47 -21.30 1.16 -3.12
C SER A 47 -21.75 1.22 -1.66
N GLY A 48 -22.44 2.28 -1.32
CA GLY A 48 -23.02 2.57 -0.01
C GLY A 48 -24.55 2.35 0.03
N GLU A 49 -25.20 3.07 0.93
CA GLU A 49 -26.65 3.01 1.13
C GLU A 49 -27.44 3.71 0.02
N GLN A 50 -26.84 4.71 -0.61
CA GLN A 50 -27.49 5.53 -1.65
C GLN A 50 -27.32 4.96 -3.06
N ASP A 51 -26.46 3.96 -3.24
CA ASP A 51 -26.23 3.33 -4.54
C ASP A 51 -27.29 2.28 -4.84
N GLN A 52 -27.70 2.21 -6.10
CA GLN A 52 -28.58 1.13 -6.56
C GLN A 52 -27.80 -0.19 -6.60
N GLY A 53 -28.33 -1.23 -5.97
CA GLY A 53 -27.75 -2.57 -6.01
C GLY A 53 -27.19 -3.06 -4.66
N ARG A 54 -26.24 -4.00 -4.74
CA ARG A 54 -25.66 -4.61 -3.52
C ARG A 54 -24.60 -3.69 -2.93
N ARG A 55 -24.67 -3.43 -1.63
CA ARG A 55 -23.66 -2.66 -0.88
C ARG A 55 -22.29 -3.34 -0.88
N GLY A 56 -21.23 -2.55 -0.73
CA GLY A 56 -19.86 -3.04 -0.64
C GLY A 56 -19.34 -3.60 -1.96
N ARG A 57 -19.71 -2.99 -3.08
CA ARG A 57 -19.29 -3.40 -4.43
C ARG A 57 -18.51 -2.30 -5.11
N ILE A 58 -17.57 -2.68 -5.97
CA ILE A 58 -16.83 -1.75 -6.82
C ILE A 58 -17.81 -1.04 -7.76
N VAL A 59 -17.78 0.28 -7.75
CA VAL A 59 -18.51 1.16 -8.65
C VAL A 59 -17.51 2.03 -9.41
N ILE A 60 -17.60 2.05 -10.72
CA ILE A 60 -16.81 2.97 -11.54
C ILE A 60 -17.58 4.28 -11.66
N ARG A 61 -16.99 5.36 -11.21
CA ARG A 61 -17.54 6.73 -11.31
C ARG A 61 -17.05 7.45 -12.56
N ASP A 62 -15.78 7.22 -12.91
CA ASP A 62 -15.16 7.73 -14.12
C ASP A 62 -14.23 6.64 -14.69
N SER A 63 -14.41 6.31 -15.96
CA SER A 63 -13.61 5.33 -16.68
C SER A 63 -12.52 5.96 -17.57
N SER A 64 -12.38 7.30 -17.54
CA SER A 64 -11.31 7.97 -18.27
C SER A 64 -9.95 7.62 -17.69
N PRO A 65 -8.94 7.33 -18.53
CA PRO A 65 -7.60 6.98 -18.05
C PRO A 65 -7.01 8.10 -17.19
N PRO A 66 -6.48 7.80 -15.97
CA PRO A 66 -5.80 8.79 -15.13
C PRO A 66 -4.51 9.35 -15.72
N GLY A 67 -3.98 8.72 -16.78
CA GLY A 67 -2.76 9.17 -17.45
C GLY A 67 -1.47 8.67 -16.82
N ASP A 68 -1.54 7.62 -16.02
CA ASP A 68 -0.41 6.86 -15.50
C ASP A 68 -0.61 5.38 -15.83
N ASP A 69 0.34 4.77 -16.54
CA ASP A 69 0.24 3.40 -17.05
C ASP A 69 -0.15 2.36 -15.97
N VAL A 70 0.27 2.55 -14.73
CA VAL A 70 -0.06 1.65 -13.62
C VAL A 70 -1.50 1.82 -13.19
N LEU A 71 -1.96 3.07 -13.06
CA LEU A 71 -3.35 3.37 -12.69
C LEU A 71 -4.31 3.08 -13.83
N ASP A 72 -3.91 3.32 -15.08
CA ASP A 72 -4.69 3.00 -16.27
C ASP A 72 -4.98 1.50 -16.33
N ALA A 73 -3.93 0.67 -16.17
CA ALA A 73 -4.07 -0.79 -16.11
C ALA A 73 -4.90 -1.24 -14.89
N ALA A 74 -4.76 -0.59 -13.75
CA ALA A 74 -5.55 -0.87 -12.56
C ALA A 74 -7.04 -0.54 -12.78
N LEU A 75 -7.34 0.59 -13.40
CA LEU A 75 -8.71 1.00 -13.73
C LEU A 75 -9.36 0.02 -14.72
N GLU A 76 -8.65 -0.42 -15.75
CA GLU A 76 -9.14 -1.46 -16.68
C GLU A 76 -9.56 -2.75 -15.96
N ILE A 77 -8.72 -3.21 -14.99
CA ILE A 77 -9.04 -4.38 -14.17
C ILE A 77 -10.33 -4.14 -13.37
N LEU A 78 -10.51 -2.95 -12.82
CA LEU A 78 -11.68 -2.60 -12.00
C LEU A 78 -12.94 -2.45 -12.86
N VAL A 79 -12.84 -1.84 -14.04
CA VAL A 79 -13.94 -1.74 -15.01
C VAL A 79 -14.44 -3.15 -15.40
N ALA A 80 -13.52 -4.06 -15.73
CA ALA A 80 -13.86 -5.45 -16.07
C ALA A 80 -14.47 -6.22 -14.89
N ARG A 81 -14.31 -5.73 -13.66
CA ARG A 81 -14.78 -6.34 -12.42
C ARG A 81 -15.77 -5.48 -11.64
N GLN A 82 -16.42 -4.53 -12.29
CA GLN A 82 -17.46 -3.71 -11.69
C GLN A 82 -18.54 -4.57 -11.04
N GLY A 83 -19.01 -4.19 -9.86
CA GLY A 83 -19.98 -4.98 -9.07
C GLY A 83 -19.36 -6.13 -8.27
N SER A 84 -18.06 -6.39 -8.38
CA SER A 84 -17.35 -7.34 -7.52
C SER A 84 -17.12 -6.77 -6.12
N LYS A 85 -16.80 -7.64 -5.15
CA LYS A 85 -16.29 -7.20 -3.84
C LYS A 85 -14.87 -6.64 -4.00
N PRO A 86 -14.46 -5.63 -3.24
CA PRO A 86 -13.08 -5.11 -3.25
C PRO A 86 -12.03 -6.21 -2.98
N SER A 87 -12.28 -7.13 -2.05
CA SER A 87 -11.39 -8.27 -1.78
C SER A 87 -11.10 -9.16 -3.00
N ALA A 88 -12.02 -9.22 -3.96
CA ALA A 88 -11.84 -10.01 -5.19
C ALA A 88 -10.91 -9.33 -6.22
N VAL A 89 -10.65 -8.01 -6.08
CA VAL A 89 -9.81 -7.25 -7.01
C VAL A 89 -8.40 -6.99 -6.48
N ILE A 90 -8.17 -7.05 -5.18
CA ILE A 90 -6.85 -6.76 -4.55
C ILE A 90 -5.74 -7.63 -5.16
N ARG A 91 -5.94 -8.93 -5.24
CA ARG A 91 -4.94 -9.84 -5.83
C ARG A 91 -4.69 -9.59 -7.32
N PRO A 92 -5.70 -9.43 -8.19
CA PRO A 92 -5.51 -8.99 -9.56
C PRO A 92 -4.74 -7.69 -9.71
N LEU A 93 -5.06 -6.67 -8.89
CA LEU A 93 -4.39 -5.35 -8.90
C LEU A 93 -2.92 -5.43 -8.48
N GLY A 94 -2.57 -6.31 -7.54
CA GLY A 94 -1.19 -6.49 -7.07
C GLY A 94 -0.36 -7.47 -7.91
N LYS A 95 -1.00 -8.22 -8.84
CA LYS A 95 -0.30 -9.24 -9.62
C LYS A 95 0.76 -8.62 -10.53
N ASN A 96 2.02 -9.04 -10.37
CA ASN A 96 3.18 -8.54 -11.13
C ASN A 96 3.42 -7.02 -11.00
N LEU A 97 2.76 -6.32 -10.08
CA LEU A 97 2.90 -4.88 -9.91
C LEU A 97 4.26 -4.51 -9.32
N ARG A 98 4.73 -5.22 -8.31
CA ARG A 98 6.01 -4.92 -7.63
C ARG A 98 7.22 -4.83 -8.57
N PRO A 99 7.47 -5.77 -9.51
CA PRO A 99 8.56 -5.62 -10.49
C PRO A 99 8.42 -4.37 -11.36
N VAL A 100 7.20 -4.00 -11.75
CA VAL A 100 6.92 -2.79 -12.54
C VAL A 100 7.28 -1.54 -11.75
N LEU A 101 6.83 -1.44 -10.50
CA LEU A 101 7.14 -0.29 -9.64
C LEU A 101 8.64 -0.17 -9.36
N TYR A 102 9.33 -1.26 -9.09
CA TYR A 102 10.79 -1.22 -8.93
C TYR A 102 11.51 -0.72 -10.20
N GLN A 103 11.06 -1.13 -11.37
CA GLN A 103 11.63 -0.64 -12.63
C GLN A 103 11.36 0.85 -12.84
N ARG A 104 10.16 1.34 -12.51
CA ARG A 104 9.81 2.77 -12.57
C ARG A 104 10.67 3.59 -11.60
N LEU A 105 10.79 3.15 -10.37
CA LEU A 105 11.63 3.79 -9.36
C LEU A 105 13.11 3.80 -9.75
N ALA A 106 13.58 2.76 -10.43
CA ALA A 106 14.96 2.74 -10.95
C ALA A 106 15.11 3.66 -12.17
N ALA A 107 14.13 3.71 -13.06
CA ALA A 107 14.15 4.62 -14.22
C ALA A 107 14.10 6.09 -13.80
N SER A 108 13.41 6.42 -12.70
CA SER A 108 13.38 7.77 -12.12
C SER A 108 14.62 8.11 -11.25
N GLY A 109 15.56 7.18 -11.08
CA GLY A 109 16.78 7.40 -10.32
C GLY A 109 16.61 7.32 -8.79
N VAL A 110 15.46 6.90 -8.28
CA VAL A 110 15.22 6.75 -6.83
C VAL A 110 15.88 5.48 -6.29
N LEU A 111 15.81 4.39 -7.06
CA LEU A 111 16.44 3.11 -6.72
C LEU A 111 17.52 2.75 -7.73
N ARG A 112 18.39 1.84 -7.35
CA ARG A 112 19.38 1.23 -8.25
C ARG A 112 19.13 -0.26 -8.35
N ALA A 113 19.08 -0.77 -9.59
CA ALA A 113 19.06 -2.21 -9.80
C ALA A 113 20.39 -2.82 -9.33
N GLY A 114 20.34 -3.72 -8.37
CA GLY A 114 21.49 -4.44 -7.83
C GLY A 114 21.33 -5.95 -7.96
N GLN A 115 22.43 -6.67 -7.79
CA GLN A 115 22.43 -8.12 -7.68
C GLN A 115 22.79 -8.50 -6.24
N GLY A 116 21.92 -9.28 -5.60
CA GLY A 116 22.16 -9.88 -4.31
C GLY A 116 22.21 -11.39 -4.38
N ARG A 117 22.45 -12.05 -3.27
CA ARG A 117 22.37 -13.52 -3.15
C ARG A 117 21.40 -13.89 -2.03
N ALA A 118 20.38 -14.70 -2.35
CA ALA A 118 19.57 -15.34 -1.33
C ALA A 118 20.27 -16.63 -0.86
N LEU A 119 20.32 -16.85 0.44
CA LEU A 119 21.00 -18.00 1.07
C LEU A 119 22.48 -18.17 0.61
N GLY A 120 23.12 -17.07 0.19
CA GLY A 120 24.52 -17.08 -0.26
C GLY A 120 24.78 -17.62 -1.66
N ILE A 121 23.82 -18.31 -2.29
CA ILE A 121 24.02 -19.04 -3.57
C ILE A 121 23.06 -18.63 -4.68
N PHE A 122 21.83 -18.27 -4.37
CA PHE A 122 20.84 -17.93 -5.43
C PHE A 122 20.90 -16.46 -5.78
N PRO A 123 21.13 -16.08 -7.07
CA PRO A 123 21.10 -14.67 -7.48
C PRO A 123 19.71 -14.10 -7.28
N THR A 124 19.62 -12.97 -6.61
CA THR A 124 18.39 -12.21 -6.40
C THR A 124 18.58 -10.77 -6.86
N ARG A 125 17.54 -10.17 -7.41
CA ARG A 125 17.54 -8.73 -7.64
C ARG A 125 17.32 -8.00 -6.31
N THR A 126 18.11 -6.96 -6.09
CA THR A 126 17.98 -6.05 -4.95
C THR A 126 17.81 -4.63 -5.49
N TRP A 127 17.20 -3.77 -4.69
CA TRP A 127 16.84 -2.42 -5.10
C TRP A 127 17.26 -1.41 -4.03
N PRO A 128 18.59 -1.27 -3.75
CA PRO A 128 19.06 -0.30 -2.78
C PRO A 128 18.75 1.13 -3.24
N THR A 129 18.52 2.00 -2.28
CA THR A 129 18.20 3.40 -2.51
C THR A 129 19.38 4.12 -3.16
N LEU A 130 19.12 4.89 -4.21
CA LEU A 130 20.09 5.75 -4.89
C LEU A 130 19.90 7.21 -4.49
N ASP A 131 18.65 7.68 -4.52
CA ASP A 131 18.25 9.00 -4.01
C ASP A 131 17.21 8.85 -2.91
N PRO A 132 17.57 9.14 -1.64
CA PRO A 132 16.67 8.99 -0.50
C PRO A 132 15.70 10.16 -0.32
N SER A 133 15.80 11.23 -1.12
CA SER A 133 15.08 12.50 -0.86
C SER A 133 13.57 12.31 -0.76
N HIS A 134 12.98 11.65 -1.75
CA HIS A 134 11.54 11.43 -1.77
C HIS A 134 11.08 10.50 -0.64
N GLU A 135 11.80 9.41 -0.41
CA GLU A 135 11.48 8.49 0.69
C GLU A 135 11.57 9.17 2.05
N ALA A 136 12.60 10.01 2.26
CA ALA A 136 12.77 10.79 3.50
C ALA A 136 11.59 11.76 3.72
N GLU A 137 11.09 12.40 2.65
CA GLU A 137 9.90 13.25 2.70
C GLU A 137 8.66 12.46 3.12
N VAL A 138 8.35 11.37 2.42
CA VAL A 138 7.19 10.52 2.71
C VAL A 138 7.29 9.91 4.11
N ARG A 139 8.48 9.45 4.51
CA ARG A 139 8.76 8.94 5.85
C ARG A 139 8.55 10.02 6.91
N GLY A 140 8.94 11.26 6.61
CA GLY A 140 8.70 12.43 7.47
C GLY A 140 7.21 12.69 7.68
N LEU A 141 6.41 12.71 6.62
CA LEU A 141 4.95 12.88 6.69
C LEU A 141 4.27 11.77 7.51
N VAL A 142 4.61 10.51 7.26
CA VAL A 142 4.11 9.37 8.02
C VAL A 142 4.51 9.46 9.50
N THR A 143 5.77 9.82 9.78
CA THR A 143 6.27 9.99 11.15
C THR A 143 5.51 11.10 11.87
N GLN A 144 5.38 12.26 11.26
CA GLN A 144 4.66 13.39 11.82
C GLN A 144 3.21 13.01 12.17
N ALA A 145 2.51 12.37 11.25
CA ALA A 145 1.12 11.93 11.45
C ALA A 145 0.97 10.88 12.57
N LEU A 146 1.95 9.99 12.70
CA LEU A 146 1.96 8.99 13.77
C LEU A 146 2.35 9.54 15.14
N ILE A 147 3.12 10.62 15.22
CA ILE A 147 3.64 11.16 16.49
C ILE A 147 2.79 12.32 16.99
N GLN A 148 2.27 13.16 16.10
CA GLN A 148 1.49 14.32 16.47
C GLN A 148 -0.01 14.00 16.62
N PRO A 149 -0.73 14.69 17.53
CA PRO A 149 -2.18 14.47 17.71
C PRO A 149 -3.05 15.08 16.60
N ALA A 150 -2.46 15.78 15.61
CA ALA A 150 -3.18 16.36 14.50
C ALA A 150 -3.71 15.28 13.53
N ALA A 151 -4.84 15.55 12.89
CA ALA A 151 -5.34 14.69 11.83
C ALA A 151 -4.38 14.72 10.62
N PRO A 152 -3.96 13.57 10.10
CA PRO A 152 -3.14 13.51 8.90
C PRO A 152 -3.95 13.94 7.67
N ASP A 153 -3.25 14.34 6.59
CA ASP A 153 -3.88 14.41 5.27
C ASP A 153 -4.29 13.02 4.78
N GLU A 154 -5.15 12.96 3.77
CA GLU A 154 -5.73 11.70 3.28
C GLU A 154 -4.65 10.74 2.74
N ARG A 155 -3.61 11.26 2.10
CA ARG A 155 -2.54 10.43 1.53
C ARG A 155 -1.66 9.83 2.62
N ALA A 156 -1.23 10.63 3.60
CA ALA A 156 -0.47 10.14 4.75
C ALA A 156 -1.27 9.11 5.57
N ALA A 157 -2.56 9.37 5.78
CA ALA A 157 -3.43 8.45 6.49
C ALA A 157 -3.62 7.12 5.73
N ALA A 158 -3.76 7.18 4.40
CA ALA A 158 -3.82 5.99 3.55
C ALA A 158 -2.54 5.16 3.64
N LEU A 159 -1.36 5.79 3.58
CA LEU A 159 -0.07 5.11 3.75
C LEU A 159 0.05 4.46 5.13
N ILE A 160 -0.37 5.16 6.19
CA ILE A 160 -0.36 4.62 7.56
C ILE A 160 -1.27 3.39 7.66
N ALA A 161 -2.45 3.44 7.06
CA ALA A 161 -3.38 2.31 7.04
C ALA A 161 -2.79 1.09 6.29
N LEU A 162 -2.13 1.32 5.15
CA LEU A 162 -1.41 0.30 4.40
C LEU A 162 -0.25 -0.30 5.19
N LEU A 163 0.57 0.52 5.84
CA LEU A 163 1.67 0.08 6.71
C LEU A 163 1.15 -0.70 7.92
N HIS A 164 0.03 -0.28 8.51
CA HIS A 164 -0.63 -0.97 9.62
C HIS A 164 -1.11 -2.36 9.21
N ALA A 165 -1.73 -2.49 8.04
CA ALA A 165 -2.13 -3.79 7.48
C ALA A 165 -0.94 -4.73 7.29
N LEU A 166 0.19 -4.21 6.81
CA LEU A 166 1.44 -4.95 6.63
C LEU A 166 2.22 -5.19 7.93
N LYS A 167 1.79 -4.59 9.05
CA LYS A 167 2.50 -4.60 10.34
C LYS A 167 3.93 -4.03 10.25
N CYS A 168 4.12 -3.06 9.37
CA CYS A 168 5.42 -2.46 9.03
C CYS A 168 5.63 -1.06 9.60
N GLU A 169 4.69 -0.48 10.36
CA GLU A 169 4.78 0.87 10.93
C GLU A 169 6.07 1.10 11.73
N HIS A 170 6.51 0.08 12.48
CA HIS A 170 7.75 0.12 13.27
C HIS A 170 9.04 0.00 12.44
N LYS A 171 8.94 -0.28 11.16
CA LYS A 171 10.07 -0.28 10.20
C LYS A 171 10.26 1.10 9.58
N VAL A 172 9.19 1.86 9.51
CA VAL A 172 9.18 3.22 8.97
C VAL A 172 9.51 4.23 10.06
N VAL A 173 8.95 4.05 11.26
CA VAL A 173 9.17 4.93 12.42
C VAL A 173 9.78 4.14 13.55
N ASP A 174 10.97 4.55 14.04
CA ASP A 174 11.53 3.99 15.27
C ASP A 174 10.74 4.55 16.47
N PRO A 175 9.91 3.72 17.15
CA PRO A 175 9.10 4.22 18.25
C PRO A 175 9.95 4.68 19.43
N ARG A 176 11.17 4.15 19.61
CA ARG A 176 12.05 4.50 20.73
C ARG A 176 12.55 5.94 20.63
N ALA A 177 12.76 6.44 19.41
CA ALA A 177 13.16 7.83 19.18
C ALA A 177 12.11 8.85 19.72
N TYR A 178 10.88 8.39 19.90
CA TYR A 178 9.76 9.20 20.37
C TYR A 178 9.20 8.71 21.73
N GLN A 179 9.96 7.91 22.47
CA GLN A 179 9.58 7.35 23.77
C GLN A 179 8.28 6.53 23.72
N LEU A 180 7.99 5.91 22.56
CA LEU A 180 6.84 5.04 22.34
C LEU A 180 7.24 3.57 22.37
N SER A 181 6.34 2.71 22.81
CA SER A 181 6.41 1.28 22.57
C SER A 181 5.90 0.95 21.16
N ARG A 182 6.32 -0.21 20.61
CA ARG A 182 5.76 -0.71 19.32
C ARG A 182 4.24 -0.86 19.37
N ARG A 183 3.69 -1.21 20.55
CA ARG A 183 2.24 -1.34 20.74
C ARG A 183 1.56 0.01 20.59
N GLN A 184 2.05 1.05 21.27
CA GLN A 184 1.48 2.40 21.18
C GLN A 184 1.53 2.94 19.74
N LEU A 185 2.66 2.76 19.03
CA LEU A 185 2.77 3.13 17.63
C LEU A 185 1.72 2.42 16.77
N ARG A 186 1.55 1.11 16.99
CA ARG A 186 0.57 0.30 16.26
C ARG A 186 -0.87 0.68 16.57
N ASP A 187 -1.18 0.89 17.86
CA ASP A 187 -2.53 1.30 18.29
C ASP A 187 -2.90 2.65 17.65
N ARG A 188 -1.93 3.56 17.55
CA ARG A 188 -2.12 4.85 16.89
C ARG A 188 -2.30 4.72 15.38
N ALA A 189 -1.51 3.89 14.71
CA ALA A 189 -1.72 3.59 13.29
C ALA A 189 -3.11 2.99 13.02
N GLY A 190 -3.57 2.10 13.90
CA GLY A 190 -4.93 1.54 13.84
C GLY A 190 -6.02 2.60 14.03
N GLN A 191 -5.83 3.55 14.98
CA GLN A 191 -6.76 4.67 15.17
C GLN A 191 -6.84 5.57 13.94
N ILE A 192 -5.70 5.87 13.30
CA ILE A 192 -5.66 6.63 12.05
C ILE A 192 -6.38 5.85 10.96
N ALA A 193 -6.06 4.57 10.76
CA ALA A 193 -6.70 3.73 9.75
C ALA A 193 -8.24 3.69 9.87
N GLN A 194 -8.78 3.77 11.10
CA GLN A 194 -10.22 3.76 11.40
C GLN A 194 -10.84 5.17 11.49
N GLY A 195 -10.03 6.22 11.37
CA GLY A 195 -10.48 7.60 11.56
C GLY A 195 -11.35 8.15 10.42
N ASN A 196 -12.00 9.29 10.69
CA ASN A 196 -12.88 9.98 9.73
C ASN A 196 -12.11 10.97 8.83
N TRP A 197 -10.93 10.60 8.38
CA TRP A 197 -10.07 11.45 7.54
C TRP A 197 -10.35 11.29 6.03
N ALA A 198 -11.07 10.25 5.65
CA ALA A 198 -11.37 9.95 4.26
C ALA A 198 -12.88 9.71 4.05
N SER A 199 -13.29 9.71 2.79
CA SER A 199 -14.64 9.33 2.39
C SER A 199 -14.97 7.89 2.83
N GLU A 200 -16.26 7.56 2.93
CA GLU A 200 -16.70 6.21 3.24
C GLU A 200 -16.14 5.18 2.25
N ALA A 201 -16.01 5.56 0.98
CA ALA A 201 -15.45 4.72 -0.07
C ALA A 201 -13.97 4.38 0.18
N VAL A 202 -13.14 5.37 0.51
CA VAL A 202 -11.71 5.17 0.82
C VAL A 202 -11.55 4.29 2.05
N ARG A 203 -12.33 4.53 3.11
CA ARG A 203 -12.30 3.68 4.31
C ARG A 203 -12.66 2.24 3.98
N LYS A 204 -13.72 2.01 3.22
CA LYS A 204 -14.10 0.64 2.78
C LYS A 204 -13.01 -0.01 1.92
N ALA A 205 -12.37 0.74 1.02
CA ALA A 205 -11.26 0.24 0.22
C ALA A 205 -10.09 -0.22 1.12
N ILE A 206 -9.78 0.57 2.15
CA ILE A 206 -8.74 0.24 3.15
C ILE A 206 -9.11 -0.98 3.97
N ASP A 207 -10.34 -1.07 4.49
CA ASP A 207 -10.80 -2.22 5.27
C ASP A 207 -10.72 -3.52 4.47
N GLU A 208 -11.13 -3.50 3.21
CA GLU A 208 -11.05 -4.66 2.31
C GLU A 208 -9.59 -5.00 1.97
N MET A 209 -8.72 -4.02 1.84
CA MET A 209 -7.29 -4.24 1.65
C MET A 209 -6.68 -4.88 2.91
N ILE A 210 -6.99 -4.38 4.11
CA ILE A 210 -6.54 -4.97 5.38
C ILE A 210 -6.97 -6.44 5.47
N ALA A 211 -8.21 -6.74 5.12
CA ALA A 211 -8.73 -8.11 5.09
C ALA A 211 -7.98 -8.99 4.07
N ALA A 212 -7.67 -8.46 2.88
CA ALA A 212 -6.93 -9.18 1.85
C ALA A 212 -5.48 -9.47 2.26
N VAL A 213 -4.79 -8.52 2.89
CA VAL A 213 -3.44 -8.70 3.44
C VAL A 213 -3.44 -9.74 4.56
N ALA A 214 -4.44 -9.73 5.44
CA ALA A 214 -4.59 -10.72 6.49
C ALA A 214 -4.80 -12.14 5.92
N ALA A 215 -5.62 -12.27 4.87
CA ALA A 215 -5.84 -13.53 4.17
C ALA A 215 -4.55 -14.05 3.49
N ALA A 216 -3.76 -13.17 2.87
CA ALA A 216 -2.47 -13.52 2.29
C ALA A 216 -1.47 -14.03 3.36
N SER A 217 -1.53 -13.48 4.58
CA SER A 217 -0.72 -13.93 5.71
C SER A 217 -1.09 -15.34 6.17
N ALA A 218 -2.38 -15.64 6.26
CA ALA A 218 -2.88 -16.95 6.67
C ALA A 218 -2.53 -18.05 5.65
N ALA A 219 -2.62 -17.75 4.36
CA ALA A 219 -2.24 -18.68 3.29
C ALA A 219 -0.74 -19.03 3.32
N ALA A 220 0.13 -18.06 3.62
CA ALA A 220 1.57 -18.28 3.72
C ALA A 220 1.94 -19.22 4.89
N THR A 221 1.25 -19.14 6.02
CA THR A 221 1.47 -20.04 7.18
C THR A 221 0.97 -21.45 6.93
N ALA A 222 -0.12 -21.62 6.17
CA ALA A 222 -0.67 -22.94 5.84
C ALA A 222 0.19 -23.73 4.82
N SER A 223 1.00 -23.05 4.01
CA SER A 223 1.87 -23.69 3.00
C SER A 223 3.25 -24.06 3.54
N SER A 224 3.58 -23.67 4.76
CA SER A 224 4.86 -23.92 5.43
C SER A 224 4.80 -24.99 6.54
N GLY A 225 3.66 -25.63 6.75
CA GLY A 225 3.42 -26.78 7.62
C GLY A 225 3.15 -28.03 6.82
#